data_912a03578ca2749b0e5887b4ce9fcc97
#
_entry.id   912a03578ca2749b0e5887b4ce9fcc97
#
_cell.length_a   1.000
_cell.length_b   1.000
_cell.length_c   1.000
_cell.angle_alpha   90.00
_cell.angle_beta   90.00
_cell.angle_gamma   90.00
#
_symmetry.space_group_name_H-M   'P 1'
#
loop_
_entity.id
_entity.type
_entity.pdbx_description
1 polymer ?
#
loop_
_entity_poly.entity_id
_entity_poly.type
_entity_poly.pdbx_seq_one_letter_code
_entity_poly.pdbx_strand_id
1 'polypeptide(L)'
;MHKRLILGVSVVMAGLLLARPSAQQQSALPVNQPDDVQVRPIEPPVRPLPPEDRTAREKKFSFFAYGDTRSQGPARSGEPAPDGRVLQGPHSAVVDAMVAAAQRLASTQFPARFVVSSGDAVLYGPNGTMWNVSYVPLIDRLTRQAGLPFFFAVGNHDMTTRPIGDPEREHGLRNTLSAISKLLPPDGSPRRLDGYPTFAFGYGNAFFILLDSNIATDKKQLEWVTRQLDGLDRRRYHLVFAVFHHPPFDSGQHGGDLLEPASAAIRAVYLPLFRKHHVRMTITGHDHLLDHFVERYEDGGRTYRMDHLLSGGGGAPTYVYTGEPDLALYLKENASQNVRVEHLIKPGPAIADNPHHFTIIRVDGDKLSLEIVGTGAAPYLPYGMPRLDLK
;
A
#
# COMPACT_ATOMS: atom_id res chain seq x y z
N MET A 1 16.06 -11.01 -96.81
CA MET A 1 14.90 -11.02 -95.94
C MET A 1 14.88 -12.33 -95.16
N HIS A 2 15.44 -12.39 -93.98
CA HIS A 2 15.48 -13.63 -93.16
C HIS A 2 14.88 -13.29 -91.77
N LYS A 3 13.76 -13.90 -91.53
CA LYS A 3 13.14 -13.87 -90.14
C LYS A 3 13.81 -14.95 -89.28
N ARG A 4 14.42 -14.56 -88.19
CA ARG A 4 14.90 -15.50 -87.17
C ARG A 4 13.81 -15.61 -86.06
N LEU A 5 13.42 -16.83 -85.86
CA LEU A 5 12.52 -17.27 -84.79
C LEU A 5 13.36 -17.48 -83.51
N ILE A 6 13.03 -16.81 -82.41
CA ILE A 6 13.67 -17.04 -81.13
C ILE A 6 12.67 -17.83 -80.28
N LEU A 7 13.04 -19.05 -79.92
CA LEU A 7 12.31 -19.91 -79.01
C LEU A 7 12.68 -19.48 -77.58
N GLY A 8 11.72 -19.02 -76.86
CA GLY A 8 11.89 -18.74 -75.42
C GLY A 8 11.57 -19.97 -74.59
N VAL A 9 12.54 -20.43 -73.80
CA VAL A 9 12.35 -21.47 -72.79
C VAL A 9 11.91 -20.85 -71.49
N SER A 10 10.68 -21.13 -71.10
CA SER A 10 10.19 -20.74 -69.77
C SER A 10 10.56 -21.81 -68.74
N VAL A 11 11.44 -21.45 -67.81
CA VAL A 11 11.73 -22.24 -66.59
C VAL A 11 10.72 -21.89 -65.53
N VAL A 12 9.85 -22.84 -65.24
CA VAL A 12 8.93 -22.72 -64.10
C VAL A 12 9.69 -23.12 -62.80
N MET A 13 10.09 -22.14 -61.95
CA MET A 13 10.57 -22.43 -60.62
C MET A 13 9.37 -22.67 -59.74
N ALA A 14 9.15 -23.91 -59.32
CA ALA A 14 8.23 -24.23 -58.24
C ALA A 14 8.87 -23.85 -56.91
N GLY A 15 8.47 -22.69 -56.36
CA GLY A 15 8.84 -22.27 -55.01
C GLY A 15 8.08 -23.09 -53.98
N LEU A 16 8.76 -23.97 -53.26
CA LEU A 16 8.24 -24.56 -52.02
C LEU A 16 8.11 -23.44 -50.98
N LEU A 17 6.88 -22.96 -50.76
CA LEU A 17 6.52 -22.17 -49.60
C LEU A 17 6.50 -23.11 -48.39
N LEU A 18 7.61 -23.16 -47.63
CA LEU A 18 7.64 -23.68 -46.29
C LEU A 18 6.77 -22.76 -45.44
N ALA A 19 5.53 -23.18 -45.12
CA ALA A 19 4.70 -22.56 -44.14
C ALA A 19 5.44 -22.60 -42.79
N ARG A 20 5.94 -21.44 -42.34
CA ARG A 20 6.38 -21.27 -40.96
C ARG A 20 5.15 -21.47 -40.08
N PRO A 21 5.21 -22.30 -39.01
CA PRO A 21 4.13 -22.35 -38.06
C PRO A 21 3.94 -20.92 -37.48
N SER A 22 2.76 -20.40 -37.65
CA SER A 22 2.35 -19.17 -36.97
C SER A 22 2.60 -19.38 -35.46
N ALA A 23 3.48 -18.59 -34.88
CA ALA A 23 3.52 -18.46 -33.42
C ALA A 23 2.09 -18.15 -33.01
N GLN A 24 1.46 -19.07 -32.29
CA GLN A 24 0.18 -18.80 -31.60
C GLN A 24 0.41 -17.52 -30.81
N GLN A 25 -0.21 -16.45 -31.25
CA GLN A 25 -0.41 -15.27 -30.42
C GLN A 25 -1.12 -15.78 -29.19
N GLN A 26 -0.37 -16.00 -28.10
CA GLN A 26 -0.95 -16.08 -26.79
C GLN A 26 -1.67 -14.73 -26.60
N SER A 27 -2.98 -14.75 -26.72
CA SER A 27 -3.82 -13.61 -26.41
C SER A 27 -3.46 -13.22 -24.97
N ALA A 28 -2.85 -12.05 -24.80
CA ALA A 28 -2.66 -11.48 -23.48
C ALA A 28 -4.02 -11.49 -22.81
N LEU A 29 -4.16 -12.19 -21.68
CA LEU A 29 -5.39 -12.22 -20.92
C LEU A 29 -5.78 -10.77 -20.62
N PRO A 30 -7.04 -10.39 -20.81
CA PRO A 30 -7.49 -9.04 -20.48
C PRO A 30 -7.15 -8.75 -19.02
N VAL A 31 -6.37 -7.73 -18.78
CA VAL A 31 -5.76 -7.39 -17.49
C VAL A 31 -6.81 -7.13 -16.38
N ASN A 32 -8.06 -6.85 -16.74
CA ASN A 32 -9.16 -6.52 -15.81
C ASN A 32 -10.32 -7.52 -15.92
N GLN A 33 -10.04 -8.80 -16.03
CA GLN A 33 -11.08 -9.82 -15.94
C GLN A 33 -10.86 -10.69 -14.70
N PRO A 34 -11.94 -11.02 -13.98
CA PRO A 34 -11.89 -11.99 -12.90
C PRO A 34 -11.49 -13.36 -13.46
N ASP A 35 -10.79 -14.14 -12.65
CA ASP A 35 -10.52 -15.54 -12.92
C ASP A 35 -10.91 -16.40 -11.72
N ASP A 36 -11.03 -17.71 -11.93
CA ASP A 36 -11.37 -18.67 -10.88
C ASP A 36 -10.11 -19.27 -10.21
N VAL A 37 -8.96 -18.63 -10.37
CA VAL A 37 -7.70 -19.11 -9.79
C VAL A 37 -7.72 -18.84 -8.28
N GLN A 38 -7.59 -19.92 -7.50
CA GLN A 38 -7.51 -19.79 -6.06
C GLN A 38 -6.23 -19.08 -5.62
N VAL A 39 -6.38 -18.01 -4.87
CA VAL A 39 -5.26 -17.28 -4.29
C VAL A 39 -4.67 -18.09 -3.14
N ARG A 40 -3.38 -18.38 -3.22
CA ARG A 40 -2.67 -19.02 -2.13
C ARG A 40 -2.36 -18.04 -1.01
N PRO A 41 -2.37 -18.48 0.25
CA PRO A 41 -1.96 -17.62 1.36
C PRO A 41 -0.49 -17.21 1.27
N ILE A 42 -0.21 -15.99 1.71
CA ILE A 42 1.16 -15.54 2.01
C ILE A 42 1.72 -16.43 3.13
N GLU A 43 2.97 -16.86 3.00
CA GLU A 43 3.62 -17.68 4.02
C GLU A 43 3.81 -16.88 5.33
N PRO A 44 3.49 -17.49 6.48
CA PRO A 44 3.64 -16.81 7.76
C PRO A 44 5.11 -16.44 8.03
N PRO A 45 5.36 -15.38 8.78
CA PRO A 45 6.71 -14.94 9.06
C PRO A 45 7.48 -15.98 9.91
N VAL A 46 8.79 -16.13 9.63
CA VAL A 46 9.67 -17.00 10.45
C VAL A 46 9.77 -16.51 11.90
N ARG A 47 9.52 -15.23 12.11
CA ARG A 47 9.47 -14.60 13.43
C ARG A 47 8.11 -13.93 13.62
N PRO A 48 7.09 -14.67 14.07
CA PRO A 48 5.77 -14.11 14.29
C PRO A 48 5.81 -12.99 15.34
N LEU A 49 4.89 -12.04 15.23
CA LEU A 49 4.77 -10.99 16.24
C LEU A 49 4.40 -11.67 17.59
N PRO A 50 5.14 -11.37 18.68
CA PRO A 50 4.77 -11.88 19.97
C PRO A 50 3.39 -11.38 20.41
N PRO A 51 2.67 -12.10 21.28
CA PRO A 51 1.42 -11.61 21.88
C PRO A 51 1.57 -10.22 22.48
N GLU A 52 0.51 -9.43 22.40
CA GLU A 52 0.52 -8.01 22.80
C GLU A 52 1.05 -7.81 24.23
N ASP A 53 0.66 -8.67 25.18
CA ASP A 53 1.09 -8.62 26.58
C ASP A 53 2.60 -8.80 26.76
N ARG A 54 3.22 -9.65 25.95
CA ARG A 54 4.67 -9.89 25.98
C ARG A 54 5.50 -8.75 25.46
N THR A 55 4.91 -7.86 24.65
CA THR A 55 5.59 -6.70 24.08
C THR A 55 5.41 -5.43 24.92
N ALA A 56 4.65 -5.45 26.02
CA ALA A 56 4.25 -4.26 26.76
C ALA A 56 5.41 -3.35 27.23
N ARG A 57 6.62 -3.87 27.34
CA ARG A 57 7.81 -3.11 27.75
C ARG A 57 8.63 -2.57 26.59
N GLU A 58 8.29 -2.97 25.35
CA GLU A 58 9.01 -2.55 24.16
C GLU A 58 8.65 -1.09 23.84
N LYS A 59 9.66 -0.21 23.87
CA LYS A 59 9.49 1.22 23.59
C LYS A 59 10.43 1.72 22.50
N LYS A 60 11.35 0.85 22.03
CA LYS A 60 12.31 1.16 20.97
C LYS A 60 12.26 0.11 19.88
N PHE A 61 11.68 0.47 18.75
CA PHE A 61 11.56 -0.40 17.59
C PHE A 61 11.35 0.42 16.34
N SER A 62 11.38 -0.22 15.20
CA SER A 62 10.90 0.36 13.95
C SER A 62 9.92 -0.58 13.25
N PHE A 63 9.17 -0.02 12.35
CA PHE A 63 8.35 -0.75 11.38
C PHE A 63 8.42 -0.07 10.03
N PHE A 64 8.08 -0.80 8.98
CA PHE A 64 8.05 -0.28 7.62
C PHE A 64 6.64 0.01 7.19
N ALA A 65 6.45 1.06 6.39
CA ALA A 65 5.17 1.46 5.83
C ALA A 65 5.33 1.73 4.32
N TYR A 66 4.40 1.22 3.52
CA TYR A 66 4.32 1.46 2.09
C TYR A 66 2.98 1.00 1.54
N GLY A 67 2.66 1.36 0.30
CA GLY A 67 1.49 0.90 -0.43
C GLY A 67 1.69 0.97 -1.93
N ASP A 68 0.64 0.67 -2.69
CA ASP A 68 0.62 0.85 -4.15
C ASP A 68 1.71 0.04 -4.85
N THR A 69 1.69 -1.25 -4.56
CA THR A 69 2.67 -2.19 -5.08
C THR A 69 2.25 -2.78 -6.42
N ARG A 70 1.00 -2.55 -6.82
CA ARG A 70 0.34 -3.19 -7.96
C ARG A 70 1.23 -3.25 -9.19
N SER A 71 1.60 -4.45 -9.57
CA SER A 71 2.21 -4.68 -10.88
C SER A 71 1.16 -4.49 -11.96
N GLN A 72 1.56 -3.90 -13.08
CA GLN A 72 0.63 -3.60 -14.17
C GLN A 72 0.28 -4.83 -15.04
N GLY A 73 0.30 -6.04 -14.46
CA GLY A 73 0.03 -7.28 -15.17
C GLY A 73 1.15 -7.70 -16.13
N PRO A 74 0.91 -8.79 -16.85
CA PRO A 74 1.93 -9.51 -17.60
C PRO A 74 2.72 -8.71 -18.63
N ALA A 75 2.25 -7.60 -19.08
CA ALA A 75 2.89 -6.86 -20.16
C ALA A 75 3.78 -5.69 -19.72
N ARG A 76 3.83 -5.32 -18.42
CA ARG A 76 4.45 -4.04 -18.07
C ARG A 76 5.54 -4.05 -17.00
N SER A 77 5.58 -4.96 -16.07
CA SER A 77 6.72 -5.25 -15.18
C SER A 77 6.28 -6.18 -14.02
N GLY A 78 7.05 -7.17 -13.67
CA GLY A 78 6.78 -8.07 -12.55
C GLY A 78 6.09 -9.38 -12.92
N GLU A 79 6.02 -9.71 -14.21
CA GLU A 79 5.58 -11.02 -14.65
C GLU A 79 6.51 -12.13 -14.18
N PRO A 80 5.97 -13.30 -13.85
CA PRO A 80 6.81 -14.46 -13.82
C PRO A 80 7.36 -14.69 -15.23
N ALA A 81 8.64 -14.92 -15.29
CA ALA A 81 9.22 -15.53 -16.47
C ALA A 81 8.47 -16.84 -16.77
N PRO A 82 8.49 -17.32 -18.03
CA PRO A 82 7.86 -18.59 -18.41
C PRO A 82 8.27 -19.79 -17.53
N ASP A 83 9.39 -19.68 -16.81
CA ASP A 83 9.89 -20.65 -15.82
C ASP A 83 9.35 -20.46 -14.40
N GLY A 84 8.37 -19.60 -14.20
CA GLY A 84 7.73 -19.35 -12.89
C GLY A 84 8.49 -18.41 -11.94
N ARG A 85 9.63 -17.82 -12.38
CA ARG A 85 10.32 -16.82 -11.56
C ARG A 85 9.59 -15.48 -11.63
N VAL A 86 9.44 -14.82 -10.48
CA VAL A 86 8.94 -13.44 -10.42
C VAL A 86 9.97 -12.53 -11.08
N LEU A 87 9.59 -11.82 -12.13
CA LEU A 87 10.47 -10.87 -12.77
C LEU A 87 10.81 -9.72 -11.81
N GLN A 88 12.05 -9.24 -11.92
CA GLN A 88 12.48 -8.08 -11.15
C GLN A 88 11.75 -6.84 -11.69
N GLY A 89 10.87 -6.28 -10.86
CA GLY A 89 10.16 -5.05 -11.14
C GLY A 89 10.31 -4.06 -9.99
N PRO A 90 9.71 -2.88 -10.07
CA PRO A 90 9.81 -1.86 -9.02
C PRO A 90 9.45 -2.38 -7.63
N HIS A 91 8.34 -3.14 -7.49
CA HIS A 91 7.97 -3.75 -6.19
C HIS A 91 9.04 -4.72 -5.67
N SER A 92 9.65 -5.54 -6.55
CA SER A 92 10.76 -6.41 -6.15
C SER A 92 11.95 -5.62 -5.61
N ALA A 93 12.29 -4.49 -6.24
CA ALA A 93 13.37 -3.62 -5.77
C ALA A 93 13.06 -2.99 -4.40
N VAL A 94 11.81 -2.60 -4.16
CA VAL A 94 11.36 -2.10 -2.85
C VAL A 94 11.47 -3.21 -1.80
N VAL A 95 11.05 -4.43 -2.10
CA VAL A 95 11.18 -5.60 -1.20
C VAL A 95 12.65 -5.89 -0.89
N ASP A 96 13.54 -5.85 -1.88
CA ASP A 96 14.99 -6.04 -1.66
C ASP A 96 15.56 -4.95 -0.73
N ALA A 97 15.16 -3.70 -0.93
CA ALA A 97 15.57 -2.60 -0.07
C ALA A 97 15.03 -2.77 1.36
N MET A 98 13.80 -3.27 1.55
CA MET A 98 13.24 -3.59 2.87
C MET A 98 14.02 -4.72 3.55
N VAL A 99 14.36 -5.80 2.83
CA VAL A 99 15.17 -6.91 3.38
C VAL A 99 16.53 -6.38 3.84
N ALA A 100 17.20 -5.57 3.03
CA ALA A 100 18.49 -4.95 3.39
C ALA A 100 18.34 -4.01 4.61
N ALA A 101 17.29 -3.19 4.66
CA ALA A 101 17.01 -2.32 5.79
C ALA A 101 16.73 -3.11 7.08
N ALA A 102 15.98 -4.20 7.02
CA ALA A 102 15.72 -5.07 8.16
C ALA A 102 17.02 -5.65 8.72
N GLN A 103 17.92 -6.10 7.85
CA GLN A 103 19.25 -6.59 8.24
C GLN A 103 20.10 -5.46 8.89
N ARG A 104 20.13 -4.29 8.27
CA ARG A 104 20.83 -3.12 8.81
C ARG A 104 20.33 -2.71 10.20
N LEU A 105 19.04 -2.79 10.43
CA LEU A 105 18.42 -2.39 11.70
C LEU A 105 18.49 -3.47 12.78
N ALA A 106 18.74 -4.73 12.45
CA ALA A 106 18.69 -5.86 13.38
C ALA A 106 19.59 -5.70 14.62
N SER A 107 20.76 -5.09 14.45
CA SER A 107 21.76 -4.86 15.52
C SER A 107 21.65 -3.47 16.17
N THR A 108 20.68 -2.66 15.78
CA THR A 108 20.46 -1.32 16.34
C THR A 108 19.48 -1.35 17.52
N GLN A 109 19.36 -0.23 18.22
CA GLN A 109 18.34 -0.07 19.25
C GLN A 109 16.90 0.05 18.68
N PHE A 110 16.73 0.10 17.35
CA PHE A 110 15.47 0.21 16.65
C PHE A 110 15.29 -0.92 15.62
N PRO A 111 15.31 -2.19 16.03
CA PRO A 111 15.13 -3.28 15.09
C PRO A 111 13.76 -3.20 14.40
N ALA A 112 13.72 -3.55 13.11
CA ALA A 112 12.45 -3.66 12.40
C ALA A 112 11.64 -4.84 12.94
N ARG A 113 10.35 -4.62 13.22
CA ARG A 113 9.48 -5.62 13.85
C ARG A 113 8.39 -6.13 12.93
N PHE A 114 7.90 -5.31 12.03
CA PHE A 114 6.85 -5.68 11.07
C PHE A 114 6.78 -4.68 9.93
N VAL A 115 5.95 -4.99 8.96
CA VAL A 115 5.59 -4.12 7.84
C VAL A 115 4.08 -3.87 7.89
N VAL A 116 3.65 -2.64 7.60
CA VAL A 116 2.26 -2.29 7.32
C VAL A 116 2.16 -1.83 5.87
N SER A 117 1.13 -2.30 5.17
CA SER A 117 0.82 -1.89 3.80
C SER A 117 -0.53 -1.20 3.75
N SER A 118 -0.59 -0.09 3.03
CA SER A 118 -1.81 0.70 2.83
C SER A 118 -2.68 0.23 1.66
N GLY A 119 -2.35 -0.90 1.02
CA GLY A 119 -3.20 -1.49 -0.02
C GLY A 119 -2.66 -1.36 -1.45
N ASP A 120 -3.54 -1.66 -2.40
CA ASP A 120 -3.24 -1.77 -3.83
C ASP A 120 -2.13 -2.76 -4.14
N ALA A 121 -2.33 -3.99 -3.66
CA ALA A 121 -1.42 -5.12 -3.86
C ALA A 121 -1.28 -5.49 -5.33
N VAL A 122 -2.42 -5.57 -6.02
CA VAL A 122 -2.53 -6.02 -7.42
C VAL A 122 -3.33 -5.01 -8.23
N LEU A 123 -3.20 -5.06 -9.55
CA LEU A 123 -3.95 -4.15 -10.44
C LEU A 123 -5.46 -4.42 -10.42
N TYR A 124 -5.86 -5.69 -10.22
CA TYR A 124 -7.26 -6.08 -10.23
C TYR A 124 -7.49 -7.29 -9.30
N GLY A 125 -8.00 -7.03 -8.12
CA GLY A 125 -8.15 -8.00 -7.03
C GLY A 125 -9.01 -9.22 -7.35
N PRO A 126 -10.09 -9.14 -8.16
CA PRO A 126 -10.84 -10.32 -8.61
C PRO A 126 -10.04 -11.30 -9.48
N ASN A 127 -8.82 -10.96 -9.90
CA ASN A 127 -7.95 -11.85 -10.67
C ASN A 127 -6.96 -12.55 -9.74
N GLY A 128 -7.21 -13.81 -9.41
CA GLY A 128 -6.37 -14.61 -8.49
C GLY A 128 -4.98 -14.91 -9.04
N THR A 129 -4.83 -14.98 -10.36
CA THR A 129 -3.52 -15.14 -11.00
C THR A 129 -2.59 -13.98 -10.67
N MET A 130 -3.08 -12.74 -10.68
CA MET A 130 -2.25 -11.57 -10.33
C MET A 130 -1.70 -11.67 -8.91
N TRP A 131 -2.53 -12.09 -7.94
CA TRP A 131 -2.07 -12.31 -6.57
C TRP A 131 -0.94 -13.33 -6.49
N ASN A 132 -1.15 -14.50 -7.10
CA ASN A 132 -0.22 -15.61 -7.01
C ASN A 132 1.11 -15.37 -7.72
N VAL A 133 1.10 -14.50 -8.72
CA VAL A 133 2.21 -14.28 -9.64
C VAL A 133 3.03 -13.06 -9.27
N SER A 134 2.36 -11.93 -8.95
CA SER A 134 3.03 -10.64 -8.79
C SER A 134 3.17 -10.17 -7.35
N TYR A 135 2.32 -10.63 -6.44
CA TYR A 135 2.30 -10.09 -5.08
C TYR A 135 2.74 -11.11 -4.02
N VAL A 136 2.04 -12.23 -3.90
CA VAL A 136 2.28 -13.22 -2.84
C VAL A 136 3.74 -13.69 -2.79
N PRO A 137 4.42 -13.99 -3.92
CA PRO A 137 5.83 -14.40 -3.87
C PRO A 137 6.78 -13.33 -3.34
N LEU A 138 6.47 -12.04 -3.56
CA LEU A 138 7.30 -10.95 -3.06
C LEU A 138 7.11 -10.75 -1.57
N ILE A 139 5.87 -10.85 -1.08
CA ILE A 139 5.62 -10.76 0.37
C ILE A 139 6.17 -11.99 1.10
N ASP A 140 6.14 -13.17 0.51
CA ASP A 140 6.83 -14.36 1.06
C ASP A 140 8.34 -14.11 1.28
N ARG A 141 8.98 -13.29 0.43
CA ARG A 141 10.38 -12.90 0.67
C ARG A 141 10.52 -12.06 1.93
N LEU A 142 9.62 -11.10 2.18
CA LEU A 142 9.63 -10.31 3.41
C LEU A 142 9.40 -11.18 4.65
N THR A 143 8.40 -12.06 4.61
CA THR A 143 8.05 -12.90 5.76
C THR A 143 9.10 -13.99 6.02
N ARG A 144 9.75 -14.51 4.98
CA ARG A 144 10.72 -15.61 5.08
C ARG A 144 12.17 -15.15 5.19
N GLN A 145 12.62 -14.19 4.39
CA GLN A 145 14.02 -13.75 4.39
C GLN A 145 14.30 -12.67 5.45
N ALA A 146 13.45 -11.63 5.53
CA ALA A 146 13.57 -10.64 6.60
C ALA A 146 12.94 -11.14 7.91
N GLY A 147 12.06 -12.14 7.86
CA GLY A 147 11.35 -12.69 9.00
C GLY A 147 10.32 -11.72 9.60
N LEU A 148 9.84 -10.75 8.83
CA LEU A 148 8.95 -9.70 9.30
C LEU A 148 7.48 -10.10 9.15
N PRO A 149 6.66 -10.02 10.21
CA PRO A 149 5.20 -9.97 10.08
C PRO A 149 4.77 -8.89 9.12
N PHE A 150 3.72 -9.17 8.36
CA PHE A 150 3.19 -8.28 7.35
C PHE A 150 1.70 -8.05 7.59
N PHE A 151 1.28 -6.80 7.69
CA PHE A 151 -0.09 -6.39 7.94
C PHE A 151 -0.59 -5.53 6.79
N PHE A 152 -1.78 -5.83 6.28
CA PHE A 152 -2.29 -5.30 5.03
C PHE A 152 -3.65 -4.64 5.22
N ALA A 153 -3.75 -3.34 4.90
CA ALA A 153 -5.02 -2.68 4.62
C ALA A 153 -5.34 -2.81 3.12
N VAL A 154 -6.60 -2.78 2.75
CA VAL A 154 -7.02 -2.98 1.37
C VAL A 154 -7.13 -1.67 0.62
N GLY A 155 -6.74 -1.68 -0.67
CA GLY A 155 -6.95 -0.58 -1.60
C GLY A 155 -8.16 -0.80 -2.53
N ASN A 156 -8.42 0.17 -3.39
CA ASN A 156 -9.52 0.10 -4.34
C ASN A 156 -9.26 -0.88 -5.49
N HIS A 157 -8.02 -1.15 -5.82
CA HIS A 157 -7.65 -2.18 -6.80
C HIS A 157 -7.77 -3.61 -6.26
N ASP A 158 -7.63 -3.81 -4.94
CA ASP A 158 -7.74 -5.12 -4.31
C ASP A 158 -9.19 -5.65 -4.28
N MET A 159 -10.17 -4.75 -4.11
CA MET A 159 -11.56 -5.11 -3.87
C MET A 159 -12.55 -4.44 -4.80
N THR A 160 -12.12 -3.56 -5.69
CA THR A 160 -12.94 -2.63 -6.46
C THR A 160 -13.72 -1.60 -5.60
N THR A 161 -14.11 -0.47 -6.19
CA THR A 161 -14.89 0.59 -5.53
C THR A 161 -16.40 0.33 -5.50
N ARG A 162 -16.83 -0.87 -5.92
CA ARG A 162 -18.24 -1.25 -5.94
C ARG A 162 -18.80 -1.39 -4.53
N PRO A 163 -20.12 -1.26 -4.35
CA PRO A 163 -20.75 -1.39 -3.03
C PRO A 163 -20.60 -2.81 -2.45
N ILE A 164 -20.72 -2.90 -1.12
CA ILE A 164 -20.77 -4.19 -0.40
C ILE A 164 -21.91 -5.03 -0.99
N GLY A 165 -21.63 -6.31 -1.25
CA GLY A 165 -22.56 -7.25 -1.88
C GLY A 165 -22.50 -7.29 -3.41
N ASP A 166 -21.76 -6.38 -4.06
CA ASP A 166 -21.48 -6.50 -5.48
C ASP A 166 -20.59 -7.74 -5.75
N PRO A 167 -20.95 -8.62 -6.70
CA PRO A 167 -20.22 -9.87 -6.94
C PRO A 167 -18.74 -9.69 -7.24
N GLU A 168 -18.36 -8.62 -7.93
CA GLU A 168 -16.98 -8.33 -8.28
C GLU A 168 -16.16 -7.89 -7.05
N ARG A 169 -16.75 -7.02 -6.21
CA ARG A 169 -16.15 -6.64 -4.93
C ARG A 169 -15.98 -7.85 -4.01
N GLU A 170 -17.02 -8.68 -3.89
CA GLU A 170 -16.98 -9.88 -3.06
C GLU A 170 -15.93 -10.90 -3.56
N HIS A 171 -15.68 -10.94 -4.87
CA HIS A 171 -14.62 -11.76 -5.44
C HIS A 171 -13.24 -11.22 -5.03
N GLY A 172 -13.00 -9.92 -5.18
CA GLY A 172 -11.76 -9.28 -4.71
C GLY A 172 -11.55 -9.48 -3.20
N LEU A 173 -12.62 -9.33 -2.40
CA LEU A 173 -12.58 -9.59 -0.95
C LEU A 173 -12.16 -11.03 -0.63
N ARG A 174 -12.74 -12.02 -1.29
CA ARG A 174 -12.34 -13.43 -1.09
C ARG A 174 -10.87 -13.67 -1.42
N ASN A 175 -10.39 -13.12 -2.53
CA ASN A 175 -9.00 -13.24 -2.94
C ASN A 175 -8.06 -12.56 -1.93
N THR A 176 -8.39 -11.35 -1.50
CA THR A 176 -7.65 -10.61 -0.48
C THR A 176 -7.59 -11.40 0.84
N LEU A 177 -8.74 -11.83 1.37
CA LEU A 177 -8.80 -12.60 2.62
C LEU A 177 -8.07 -13.94 2.50
N SER A 178 -8.08 -14.58 1.33
CA SER A 178 -7.28 -15.78 1.07
C SER A 178 -5.79 -15.48 1.17
N ALA A 179 -5.32 -14.42 0.49
CA ALA A 179 -3.91 -14.01 0.51
C ALA A 179 -3.39 -13.75 1.94
N ILE A 180 -4.16 -13.02 2.75
CA ILE A 180 -3.73 -12.60 4.10
C ILE A 180 -4.23 -13.53 5.22
N SER A 181 -4.86 -14.66 4.91
CA SER A 181 -5.53 -15.53 5.89
C SER A 181 -4.64 -15.99 7.04
N LYS A 182 -3.35 -16.21 6.80
CA LYS A 182 -2.36 -16.61 7.82
C LYS A 182 -1.73 -15.41 8.56
N LEU A 183 -2.09 -14.18 8.20
CA LEU A 183 -1.54 -12.93 8.75
C LEU A 183 -2.56 -12.18 9.60
N LEU A 184 -3.84 -12.50 9.46
CA LEU A 184 -4.92 -11.91 10.24
C LEU A 184 -4.98 -12.48 11.66
N PRO A 185 -5.47 -11.70 12.64
CA PRO A 185 -5.91 -12.27 13.89
C PRO A 185 -6.93 -13.40 13.65
N PRO A 186 -7.00 -14.44 14.48
CA PRO A 186 -7.97 -15.53 14.33
C PRO A 186 -9.41 -15.01 14.26
N ASP A 187 -10.29 -15.75 13.58
CA ASP A 187 -11.72 -15.47 13.58
C ASP A 187 -12.27 -15.51 15.01
N GLY A 188 -13.21 -14.60 15.31
CA GLY A 188 -13.72 -14.40 16.67
C GLY A 188 -12.78 -13.64 17.61
N SER A 189 -11.59 -13.26 17.16
CA SER A 189 -10.71 -12.37 17.92
C SER A 189 -11.35 -10.99 18.11
N PRO A 190 -11.27 -10.38 19.30
CA PRO A 190 -11.74 -9.01 19.52
C PRO A 190 -10.98 -7.97 18.68
N ARG A 191 -9.82 -8.36 18.13
CA ARG A 191 -8.98 -7.54 17.25
C ARG A 191 -9.30 -7.70 15.77
N ARG A 192 -10.36 -8.42 15.39
CA ARG A 192 -10.80 -8.61 14.02
C ARG A 192 -12.27 -8.28 13.87
N LEU A 193 -12.63 -7.62 12.77
CA LEU A 193 -14.01 -7.47 12.33
C LEU A 193 -14.33 -8.62 11.35
N ASP A 194 -15.12 -9.59 11.82
CA ASP A 194 -15.41 -10.80 11.04
C ASP A 194 -16.10 -10.48 9.71
N GLY A 195 -15.61 -11.10 8.65
CA GLY A 195 -16.10 -10.91 7.27
C GLY A 195 -15.55 -9.64 6.61
N TYR A 196 -14.66 -8.88 7.28
CA TYR A 196 -14.03 -7.67 6.76
C TYR A 196 -12.50 -7.84 6.76
N PRO A 197 -11.78 -7.09 5.90
CA PRO A 197 -10.33 -7.02 5.96
C PRO A 197 -9.85 -6.04 7.04
N THR A 198 -10.71 -5.71 8.00
CA THR A 198 -10.51 -4.72 9.05
C THR A 198 -10.10 -5.40 10.35
N PHE A 199 -8.99 -5.00 10.92
CA PHE A 199 -8.45 -5.57 12.15
C PHE A 199 -7.54 -4.57 12.88
N ALA A 200 -7.12 -4.94 14.09
CA ALA A 200 -6.19 -4.15 14.90
C ALA A 200 -5.15 -5.04 15.57
N PHE A 201 -4.04 -4.47 15.98
CA PHE A 201 -3.04 -5.13 16.81
C PHE A 201 -2.24 -4.12 17.63
N GLY A 202 -1.65 -4.58 18.72
CA GLY A 202 -0.74 -3.81 19.54
C GLY A 202 0.69 -4.35 19.49
N TYR A 203 1.66 -3.45 19.50
CA TYR A 203 3.06 -3.79 19.71
C TYR A 203 3.74 -2.70 20.55
N GLY A 204 4.37 -3.11 21.65
CA GLY A 204 5.00 -2.16 22.56
C GLY A 204 4.00 -1.16 23.12
N ASN A 205 4.29 0.12 22.97
CA ASN A 205 3.43 1.23 23.34
C ASN A 205 2.62 1.80 22.16
N ALA A 206 2.54 1.08 21.06
CA ALA A 206 1.84 1.46 19.84
C ALA A 206 0.66 0.54 19.52
N PHE A 207 -0.43 1.11 19.05
CA PHE A 207 -1.64 0.41 18.61
C PHE A 207 -1.94 0.77 17.17
N PHE A 208 -2.28 -0.22 16.37
CA PHE A 208 -2.52 -0.11 14.94
C PHE A 208 -3.94 -0.55 14.62
N ILE A 209 -4.66 0.26 13.84
CA ILE A 209 -5.95 -0.09 13.24
C ILE A 209 -5.79 -0.07 11.74
N LEU A 210 -6.12 -1.18 11.09
CA LEU A 210 -6.18 -1.29 9.64
C LEU A 210 -7.65 -1.36 9.23
N LEU A 211 -8.08 -0.45 8.36
CA LEU A 211 -9.48 -0.36 7.93
C LEU A 211 -9.61 -0.28 6.41
N ASP A 212 -10.78 -0.66 5.91
CA ASP A 212 -11.14 -0.56 4.50
C ASP A 212 -11.74 0.82 4.20
N SER A 213 -10.96 1.71 3.60
CA SER A 213 -11.40 3.06 3.23
C SER A 213 -12.34 3.10 2.03
N ASN A 214 -12.47 2.00 1.25
CA ASN A 214 -13.46 1.92 0.17
C ASN A 214 -14.90 1.98 0.71
N ILE A 215 -15.09 1.59 1.97
CA ILE A 215 -16.37 1.56 2.68
C ILE A 215 -16.35 2.45 3.92
N ALA A 216 -15.72 3.61 3.86
CA ALA A 216 -15.54 4.51 5.00
C ALA A 216 -16.87 4.89 5.69
N THR A 217 -18.00 4.85 5.00
CA THR A 217 -19.34 5.13 5.55
C THR A 217 -20.07 3.89 6.08
N ASP A 218 -19.46 2.70 6.02
CA ASP A 218 -20.06 1.48 6.55
C ASP A 218 -20.18 1.56 8.07
N LYS A 219 -21.41 1.44 8.57
CA LYS A 219 -21.73 1.60 10.00
C LYS A 219 -21.08 0.50 10.85
N LYS A 220 -21.05 -0.74 10.35
CA LYS A 220 -20.49 -1.86 11.10
C LYS A 220 -18.98 -1.70 11.31
N GLN A 221 -18.26 -1.26 10.28
CA GLN A 221 -16.85 -0.96 10.39
C GLN A 221 -16.60 0.25 11.33
N LEU A 222 -17.35 1.34 11.16
CA LEU A 222 -17.22 2.52 12.00
C LEU A 222 -17.48 2.23 13.49
N GLU A 223 -18.53 1.49 13.80
CA GLU A 223 -18.85 1.07 15.16
C GLU A 223 -17.75 0.19 15.76
N TRP A 224 -17.19 -0.73 14.95
CA TRP A 224 -16.12 -1.60 15.41
C TRP A 224 -14.84 -0.79 15.69
N VAL A 225 -14.43 0.10 14.78
CA VAL A 225 -13.26 0.99 14.98
C VAL A 225 -13.46 1.87 16.20
N THR A 226 -14.65 2.45 16.38
CA THR A 226 -14.99 3.25 17.56
C THR A 226 -14.83 2.45 18.85
N ARG A 227 -15.36 1.22 18.91
CA ARG A 227 -15.19 0.35 20.07
C ARG A 227 -13.73 0.00 20.36
N GLN A 228 -12.90 -0.22 19.33
CA GLN A 228 -11.47 -0.46 19.53
C GLN A 228 -10.78 0.74 20.17
N LEU A 229 -11.12 1.96 19.74
CA LEU A 229 -10.53 3.19 20.24
C LEU A 229 -11.06 3.56 21.63
N ASP A 230 -12.38 3.47 21.87
CA ASP A 230 -12.99 3.77 23.17
C ASP A 230 -12.50 2.81 24.27
N GLY A 231 -12.26 1.53 23.93
CA GLY A 231 -11.77 0.52 24.86
C GLY A 231 -10.24 0.46 25.02
N LEU A 232 -9.50 1.35 24.36
CA LEU A 232 -8.04 1.27 24.32
C LEU A 232 -7.40 1.77 25.63
N ASP A 233 -6.57 0.95 26.28
CA ASP A 233 -5.77 1.41 27.44
C ASP A 233 -4.67 2.38 26.98
N ARG A 234 -4.94 3.67 27.10
CA ARG A 234 -4.04 4.76 26.72
C ARG A 234 -2.80 4.89 27.62
N ARG A 235 -2.79 4.25 28.79
CA ARG A 235 -1.59 4.17 29.63
C ARG A 235 -0.56 3.21 29.06
N ARG A 236 -1.02 2.22 28.28
CA ARG A 236 -0.17 1.29 27.57
C ARG A 236 0.14 1.78 26.16
N TYR A 237 -0.90 2.13 25.40
CA TYR A 237 -0.77 2.50 23.99
C TYR A 237 -0.79 4.03 23.84
N HIS A 238 0.37 4.65 24.02
CA HIS A 238 0.51 6.10 23.87
C HIS A 238 0.38 6.54 22.43
N LEU A 239 0.85 5.71 21.50
CA LEU A 239 0.82 5.96 20.07
C LEU A 239 -0.29 5.14 19.41
N VAL A 240 -1.11 5.77 18.60
CA VAL A 240 -2.13 5.12 17.79
C VAL A 240 -1.89 5.47 16.33
N PHE A 241 -1.88 4.43 15.49
CA PHE A 241 -1.73 4.52 14.06
C PHE A 241 -2.99 3.99 13.38
N ALA A 242 -3.47 4.70 12.37
CA ALA A 242 -4.52 4.23 11.48
C ALA A 242 -3.94 4.01 10.09
N VAL A 243 -4.11 2.81 9.54
CA VAL A 243 -3.59 2.41 8.23
C VAL A 243 -4.77 2.13 7.31
N PHE A 244 -4.83 2.79 6.19
CA PHE A 244 -5.88 2.63 5.19
C PHE A 244 -5.42 3.20 3.84
N HIS A 245 -6.21 3.03 2.79
CA HIS A 245 -5.73 3.33 1.45
C HIS A 245 -5.92 4.80 1.04
N HIS A 246 -7.16 5.31 1.02
CA HIS A 246 -7.47 6.64 0.50
C HIS A 246 -7.04 7.75 1.46
N PRO A 247 -6.12 8.64 1.08
CA PRO A 247 -5.57 9.66 1.95
C PRO A 247 -6.60 10.75 2.27
N PRO A 248 -6.62 11.31 3.48
CA PRO A 248 -7.46 12.45 3.79
C PRO A 248 -6.96 13.76 3.16
N PHE A 249 -5.67 13.85 2.88
CA PHE A 249 -5.01 14.97 2.22
C PHE A 249 -4.04 14.42 1.18
N ASP A 250 -4.05 15.01 0.00
CA ASP A 250 -3.36 14.53 -1.17
C ASP A 250 -3.08 15.67 -2.14
N SER A 251 -1.92 15.67 -2.78
CA SER A 251 -1.50 16.71 -3.74
C SER A 251 -1.01 16.12 -5.06
N GLY A 252 -1.24 14.85 -5.30
CA GLY A 252 -0.91 14.17 -6.55
C GLY A 252 -2.10 14.01 -7.48
N GLN A 253 -2.13 12.94 -8.25
CA GLN A 253 -3.11 12.74 -9.33
C GLN A 253 -4.54 12.57 -8.82
N HIS A 254 -4.72 12.02 -7.62
CA HIS A 254 -6.01 11.81 -6.97
C HIS A 254 -6.39 12.93 -5.98
N GLY A 255 -5.51 13.92 -5.85
CA GLY A 255 -5.70 15.09 -5.01
C GLY A 255 -6.18 16.34 -5.78
N GLY A 256 -5.99 17.49 -5.19
CA GLY A 256 -6.33 18.79 -5.78
C GLY A 256 -7.65 19.37 -5.28
N ASP A 257 -8.34 20.13 -6.13
CA ASP A 257 -9.53 20.91 -5.73
C ASP A 257 -10.75 20.06 -5.35
N LEU A 258 -10.84 18.86 -5.88
CA LEU A 258 -11.95 17.95 -5.64
C LEU A 258 -11.41 16.62 -5.09
N LEU A 259 -11.69 16.37 -3.81
CA LEU A 259 -11.40 15.08 -3.22
C LEU A 259 -12.27 13.97 -3.81
N GLU A 260 -11.67 12.83 -4.02
CA GLU A 260 -12.41 11.62 -4.33
C GLU A 260 -13.40 11.25 -3.21
N PRO A 261 -14.55 10.62 -3.54
CA PRO A 261 -15.59 10.30 -2.56
C PRO A 261 -15.09 9.51 -1.34
N ALA A 262 -14.15 8.59 -1.54
CA ALA A 262 -13.58 7.80 -0.44
C ALA A 262 -12.73 8.66 0.51
N SER A 263 -11.87 9.54 -0.03
CA SER A 263 -11.08 10.50 0.75
C SER A 263 -11.96 11.51 1.48
N ALA A 264 -13.01 12.01 0.81
CA ALA A 264 -14.00 12.89 1.44
C ALA A 264 -14.73 12.18 2.60
N ALA A 265 -15.10 10.90 2.43
CA ALA A 265 -15.72 10.10 3.48
C ALA A 265 -14.77 9.87 4.67
N ILE A 266 -13.49 9.61 4.44
CA ILE A 266 -12.48 9.51 5.49
C ILE A 266 -12.39 10.83 6.29
N ARG A 267 -12.34 11.98 5.60
CA ARG A 267 -12.35 13.29 6.28
C ARG A 267 -13.59 13.47 7.15
N ALA A 268 -14.75 13.17 6.62
CA ALA A 268 -16.03 13.41 7.31
C ALA A 268 -16.27 12.45 8.48
N VAL A 269 -15.90 11.17 8.32
CA VAL A 269 -16.27 10.10 9.25
C VAL A 269 -15.15 9.79 10.24
N TYR A 270 -13.93 9.60 9.75
CA TYR A 270 -12.83 9.09 10.58
C TYR A 270 -11.95 10.17 11.19
N LEU A 271 -11.68 11.30 10.53
CA LEU A 271 -10.81 12.32 11.15
C LEU A 271 -11.37 12.90 12.45
N PRO A 272 -12.69 13.19 12.59
CA PRO A 272 -13.24 13.59 13.89
C PRO A 272 -13.05 12.52 14.98
N LEU A 273 -13.23 11.24 14.62
CA LEU A 273 -12.99 10.13 15.55
C LEU A 273 -11.51 10.02 15.92
N PHE A 274 -10.61 10.16 14.95
CA PHE A 274 -9.17 10.11 15.18
C PHE A 274 -8.68 11.27 16.05
N ARG A 275 -9.20 12.48 15.87
CA ARG A 275 -8.91 13.61 16.77
C ARG A 275 -9.39 13.33 18.19
N LYS A 276 -10.64 12.86 18.36
CA LYS A 276 -11.20 12.49 19.69
C LYS A 276 -10.29 11.50 20.44
N HIS A 277 -9.67 10.57 19.73
CA HIS A 277 -8.82 9.54 20.33
C HIS A 277 -7.31 9.82 20.21
N HIS A 278 -6.93 11.02 19.78
CA HIS A 278 -5.54 11.45 19.63
C HIS A 278 -4.71 10.44 18.84
N VAL A 279 -5.21 10.02 17.67
CA VAL A 279 -4.45 9.23 16.71
C VAL A 279 -3.22 10.03 16.31
N ARG A 280 -2.04 9.40 16.37
CA ARG A 280 -0.77 10.09 16.17
C ARG A 280 -0.41 10.20 14.70
N MET A 281 -0.78 9.19 13.90
CA MET A 281 -0.45 9.17 12.48
C MET A 281 -1.46 8.34 11.69
N THR A 282 -1.87 8.84 10.53
CA THR A 282 -2.46 8.03 9.46
C THR A 282 -1.39 7.63 8.46
N ILE A 283 -1.46 6.40 7.95
CA ILE A 283 -0.56 5.87 6.94
C ILE A 283 -1.42 5.42 5.77
N THR A 284 -1.19 6.01 4.61
CA THR A 284 -2.03 5.87 3.42
C THR A 284 -1.21 5.62 2.17
N GLY A 285 -1.90 5.30 1.07
CA GLY A 285 -1.38 5.15 -0.28
C GLY A 285 -2.28 5.85 -1.28
N HIS A 286 -2.70 5.14 -2.34
CA HIS A 286 -3.60 5.60 -3.39
C HIS A 286 -2.92 6.50 -4.42
N ASP A 287 -2.28 7.58 -4.00
CA ASP A 287 -1.39 8.33 -4.87
C ASP A 287 0.03 7.75 -4.80
N HIS A 288 0.61 7.50 -5.96
CA HIS A 288 1.87 6.77 -6.10
C HIS A 288 3.08 7.69 -5.91
N LEU A 289 3.18 8.30 -4.74
CA LEU A 289 4.21 9.27 -4.39
C LEU A 289 4.42 9.29 -2.86
N LEU A 290 5.30 10.16 -2.41
CA LEU A 290 5.42 10.51 -1.00
C LEU A 290 4.78 11.87 -0.76
N ASP A 291 3.85 11.94 0.18
CA ASP A 291 3.23 13.16 0.63
C ASP A 291 3.13 13.19 2.16
N HIS A 292 3.29 14.34 2.79
CA HIS A 292 3.23 14.41 4.24
C HIS A 292 2.57 15.71 4.71
N PHE A 293 1.37 15.57 5.26
CA PHE A 293 0.66 16.66 5.91
C PHE A 293 0.71 16.52 7.43
N VAL A 294 0.68 17.65 8.11
CA VAL A 294 0.61 17.72 9.58
C VAL A 294 -0.62 18.49 9.97
N GLU A 295 -1.54 17.82 10.62
CA GLU A 295 -2.70 18.44 11.27
C GLU A 295 -2.39 18.76 12.71
N ARG A 296 -2.67 20.00 13.14
CA ARG A 296 -2.68 20.42 14.54
C ARG A 296 -4.05 20.85 14.92
N TYR A 297 -4.52 20.45 16.08
CA TYR A 297 -5.85 20.76 16.61
C TYR A 297 -5.84 20.90 18.12
N GLU A 298 -6.86 21.51 18.64
CA GLU A 298 -7.01 21.72 20.11
C GLU A 298 -8.09 20.80 20.67
N ASP A 299 -7.78 20.17 21.79
CA ASP A 299 -8.73 19.41 22.59
C ASP A 299 -8.39 19.57 24.08
N GLY A 300 -9.40 19.90 24.90
CA GLY A 300 -9.23 20.11 26.32
C GLY A 300 -8.17 21.16 26.71
N GLY A 301 -7.96 22.19 25.87
CA GLY A 301 -6.98 23.26 26.08
C GLY A 301 -5.53 22.84 25.78
N ARG A 302 -5.34 21.73 25.09
CA ARG A 302 -4.02 21.25 24.63
C ARG A 302 -4.00 21.14 23.11
N THR A 303 -2.86 21.46 22.54
CA THR A 303 -2.61 21.25 21.11
C THR A 303 -2.10 19.83 20.89
N TYR A 304 -2.76 19.12 19.98
CA TYR A 304 -2.38 17.80 19.52
C TYR A 304 -1.88 17.86 18.07
N ARG A 305 -1.12 16.84 17.69
CA ARG A 305 -0.59 16.67 16.35
C ARG A 305 -1.00 15.30 15.81
N MET A 306 -1.49 15.28 14.58
CA MET A 306 -1.70 14.08 13.77
C MET A 306 -0.93 14.25 12.45
N ASP A 307 -0.05 13.29 12.16
CA ASP A 307 0.67 13.25 10.89
C ASP A 307 -0.13 12.41 9.88
N HIS A 308 -0.25 12.89 8.66
CA HIS A 308 -0.85 12.18 7.55
C HIS A 308 0.25 11.84 6.56
N LEU A 309 0.75 10.60 6.65
CA LEU A 309 1.83 10.10 5.80
C LEU A 309 1.24 9.28 4.67
N LEU A 310 1.38 9.76 3.46
CA LEU A 310 1.11 9.03 2.24
C LEU A 310 2.42 8.46 1.71
N SER A 311 2.53 7.13 1.61
CA SER A 311 3.73 6.42 1.15
C SER A 311 3.35 5.39 0.08
N GLY A 312 2.90 5.90 -1.08
CA GLY A 312 2.37 5.13 -2.20
C GLY A 312 3.42 4.72 -3.25
N GLY A 313 4.71 4.78 -2.91
CA GLY A 313 5.81 4.46 -3.84
C GLY A 313 6.20 2.98 -3.91
N GLY A 314 5.31 2.04 -3.56
CA GLY A 314 5.64 0.63 -3.38
C GLY A 314 5.96 -0.17 -4.65
N GLY A 315 5.68 0.35 -5.84
CA GLY A 315 5.99 -0.37 -7.09
C GLY A 315 5.10 -0.03 -8.27
N ALA A 316 3.95 0.57 -8.06
CA ALA A 316 3.11 1.12 -9.12
C ALA A 316 3.81 2.32 -9.81
N PRO A 317 3.46 2.66 -11.07
CA PRO A 317 4.01 3.85 -11.71
C PRO A 317 3.84 5.09 -10.85
N THR A 318 4.93 5.81 -10.58
CA THR A 318 4.89 6.98 -9.71
C THR A 318 4.22 8.17 -10.37
N TYR A 319 3.63 9.03 -9.54
CA TYR A 319 2.94 10.27 -9.96
C TYR A 319 3.78 11.50 -9.61
N VAL A 320 3.25 12.66 -9.94
CA VAL A 320 3.88 13.96 -9.70
C VAL A 320 2.92 14.88 -8.93
N TYR A 321 3.46 15.93 -8.35
CA TYR A 321 2.66 17.00 -7.77
C TYR A 321 1.75 17.64 -8.82
N THR A 322 0.45 17.76 -8.52
CA THR A 322 -0.56 18.36 -9.39
C THR A 322 -1.21 19.60 -8.80
N GLY A 323 -1.11 19.82 -7.50
CA GLY A 323 -1.69 20.98 -6.83
C GLY A 323 -1.90 20.79 -5.33
N GLU A 324 -2.19 21.87 -4.64
CA GLU A 324 -2.57 21.82 -3.24
C GLU A 324 -4.00 21.28 -3.09
N PRO A 325 -4.28 20.46 -2.06
CA PRO A 325 -5.63 20.04 -1.77
C PRO A 325 -6.51 21.22 -1.35
N ASP A 326 -7.80 21.16 -1.68
CA ASP A 326 -8.77 22.13 -1.13
C ASP A 326 -8.95 21.91 0.37
N LEU A 327 -8.40 22.79 1.16
CA LEU A 327 -8.49 22.77 2.62
C LEU A 327 -9.52 23.76 3.19
N ALA A 328 -10.04 24.68 2.38
CA ALA A 328 -10.84 25.81 2.89
C ALA A 328 -12.11 25.32 3.59
N LEU A 329 -12.85 24.41 2.97
CA LEU A 329 -14.06 23.84 3.57
C LEU A 329 -13.72 23.03 4.83
N TYR A 330 -12.72 22.17 4.76
CA TYR A 330 -12.28 21.34 5.89
C TYR A 330 -11.89 22.20 7.11
N LEU A 331 -11.10 23.24 6.91
CA LEU A 331 -10.68 24.16 7.99
C LEU A 331 -11.87 24.92 8.56
N LYS A 332 -12.82 25.35 7.72
CA LYS A 332 -14.05 26.02 8.15
C LYS A 332 -14.92 25.11 9.02
N GLU A 333 -15.14 23.86 8.60
CA GLU A 333 -15.96 22.88 9.34
C GLU A 333 -15.35 22.48 10.67
N ASN A 334 -14.03 22.55 10.79
CA ASN A 334 -13.27 22.17 11.98
C ASN A 334 -12.72 23.36 12.78
N ALA A 335 -13.22 24.59 12.52
CA ALA A 335 -12.74 25.80 13.16
C ALA A 335 -12.91 25.81 14.69
N SER A 336 -13.91 25.12 15.24
CA SER A 336 -14.15 24.99 16.69
C SER A 336 -13.00 24.27 17.43
N GLN A 337 -12.23 23.45 16.74
CA GLN A 337 -11.06 22.76 17.27
C GLN A 337 -9.73 23.44 16.88
N ASN A 338 -9.78 24.65 16.35
CA ASN A 338 -8.60 25.41 15.89
C ASN A 338 -7.67 24.57 15.01
N VAL A 339 -8.27 23.84 14.05
CA VAL A 339 -7.53 22.94 13.15
C VAL A 339 -6.67 23.74 12.18
N ARG A 340 -5.41 23.34 12.08
CA ARG A 340 -4.43 23.85 11.09
C ARG A 340 -3.81 22.68 10.39
N VAL A 341 -3.63 22.79 9.09
CA VAL A 341 -2.96 21.78 8.25
C VAL A 341 -1.76 22.42 7.57
N GLU A 342 -0.61 21.80 7.74
CA GLU A 342 0.65 22.16 7.12
C GLU A 342 1.03 21.07 6.11
N HIS A 343 1.35 21.44 4.88
CA HIS A 343 1.91 20.55 3.89
C HIS A 343 3.43 20.49 4.09
N LEU A 344 3.89 19.52 4.88
CA LEU A 344 5.29 19.43 5.30
C LEU A 344 6.22 18.98 4.18
N ILE A 345 5.80 17.98 3.39
CA ILE A 345 6.53 17.48 2.23
C ILE A 345 5.59 17.42 1.05
N LYS A 346 6.03 18.01 -0.05
CA LYS A 346 5.37 17.99 -1.34
C LYS A 346 6.09 17.04 -2.28
N PRO A 347 5.35 16.26 -3.08
CA PRO A 347 5.95 15.49 -4.16
C PRO A 347 6.69 16.41 -5.15
N GLY A 348 7.65 15.84 -5.86
CA GLY A 348 8.35 16.56 -6.91
C GLY A 348 7.48 16.77 -8.17
N PRO A 349 7.78 17.79 -8.99
CA PRO A 349 7.03 18.10 -10.21
C PRO A 349 7.36 17.15 -11.38
N ALA A 350 8.40 16.32 -11.27
CA ALA A 350 8.77 15.33 -12.29
C ALA A 350 8.75 13.91 -11.73
N ILE A 351 8.52 12.92 -12.59
CA ILE A 351 8.51 11.49 -12.19
C ILE A 351 9.83 11.09 -11.53
N ALA A 352 10.96 11.60 -12.02
CA ALA A 352 12.28 11.30 -11.47
C ALA A 352 12.48 11.81 -10.03
N ASP A 353 11.70 12.79 -9.60
CA ASP A 353 11.74 13.35 -8.25
C ASP A 353 11.01 12.45 -7.24
N ASN A 354 10.16 11.53 -7.72
CA ASN A 354 9.30 10.67 -6.93
C ASN A 354 9.68 9.18 -7.13
N PRO A 355 10.83 8.73 -6.63
CA PRO A 355 11.26 7.35 -6.81
C PRO A 355 10.37 6.38 -6.04
N HIS A 356 10.36 5.11 -6.47
CA HIS A 356 9.78 4.06 -5.65
C HIS A 356 10.48 3.99 -4.30
N HIS A 357 9.70 3.82 -3.24
CA HIS A 357 10.20 3.92 -1.88
C HIS A 357 9.34 3.17 -0.86
N PHE A 358 9.87 3.05 0.34
CA PHE A 358 9.11 2.76 1.55
C PHE A 358 9.60 3.65 2.69
N THR A 359 8.81 3.75 3.74
CA THR A 359 9.13 4.55 4.93
C THR A 359 9.51 3.64 6.10
N ILE A 360 10.60 3.97 6.78
CA ILE A 360 10.97 3.42 8.09
C ILE A 360 10.47 4.38 9.15
N ILE A 361 9.56 3.91 10.00
CA ILE A 361 9.05 4.66 11.15
C ILE A 361 9.71 4.09 12.41
N ARG A 362 10.47 4.93 13.13
CA ARG A 362 11.10 4.56 14.40
C ARG A 362 10.29 5.11 15.55
N VAL A 363 10.09 4.25 16.53
CA VAL A 363 9.44 4.57 17.81
C VAL A 363 10.52 4.61 18.89
N ASP A 364 10.60 5.70 19.65
CA ASP A 364 11.44 5.86 20.84
C ASP A 364 10.60 6.46 21.99
N GLY A 365 9.93 5.59 22.71
CA GLY A 365 8.89 6.03 23.66
C GLY A 365 7.75 6.73 22.92
N ASP A 366 7.51 8.01 23.23
CA ASP A 366 6.46 8.82 22.59
C ASP A 366 6.98 9.59 21.35
N LYS A 367 8.27 9.47 21.04
CA LYS A 367 8.89 10.13 19.91
C LYS A 367 8.86 9.24 18.67
N LEU A 368 8.63 9.87 17.54
CA LEU A 368 8.70 9.22 16.23
C LEU A 368 9.77 9.86 15.37
N SER A 369 10.40 9.08 14.51
CA SER A 369 11.19 9.61 13.42
C SER A 369 10.98 8.82 12.13
N LEU A 370 11.10 9.51 10.99
CA LEU A 370 10.90 8.96 9.65
C LEU A 370 12.23 8.94 8.89
N GLU A 371 12.46 7.83 8.18
CA GLU A 371 13.49 7.70 7.16
C GLU A 371 12.82 7.16 5.90
N ILE A 372 12.99 7.85 4.78
CA ILE A 372 12.46 7.40 3.49
C ILE A 372 13.58 6.67 2.74
N VAL A 373 13.32 5.46 2.30
CA VAL A 373 14.28 4.64 1.57
C VAL A 373 13.80 4.49 0.13
N GLY A 374 14.44 5.20 -0.77
CA GLY A 374 14.20 5.09 -2.21
C GLY A 374 14.97 3.93 -2.83
N THR A 375 14.48 3.42 -3.96
CA THR A 375 15.14 2.36 -4.75
C THR A 375 16.06 2.90 -5.84
N GLY A 376 16.18 4.22 -5.99
CA GLY A 376 17.07 4.85 -6.97
C GLY A 376 18.54 4.74 -6.59
N ALA A 377 19.42 5.06 -7.53
CA ALA A 377 20.88 5.06 -7.30
C ALA A 377 21.35 6.13 -6.30
N ALA A 378 20.62 7.25 -6.19
CA ALA A 378 20.89 8.32 -5.24
C ALA A 378 20.00 8.17 -3.98
N PRO A 379 20.45 8.61 -2.81
CA PRO A 379 19.61 8.69 -1.63
C PRO A 379 18.38 9.55 -1.87
N TYR A 380 17.20 9.06 -1.45
CA TYR A 380 15.98 9.85 -1.49
C TYR A 380 15.81 10.61 -0.16
N LEU A 381 15.99 11.92 -0.20
CA LEU A 381 16.03 12.79 0.97
C LEU A 381 14.93 13.87 0.91
N PRO A 382 13.64 13.50 0.92
CA PRO A 382 12.55 14.48 0.75
C PRO A 382 12.51 15.53 1.87
N TYR A 383 13.05 15.22 3.05
CA TYR A 383 13.16 16.17 4.17
C TYR A 383 14.46 16.97 4.19
N GLY A 384 15.31 16.86 3.15
CA GLY A 384 16.64 17.46 3.12
C GLY A 384 17.64 16.81 4.09
N MET A 385 17.24 15.74 4.76
CA MET A 385 18.05 14.99 5.72
C MET A 385 17.68 13.50 5.68
N PRO A 386 18.60 12.59 6.11
CA PRO A 386 18.33 11.15 6.08
C PRO A 386 17.21 10.71 7.01
N ARG A 387 16.93 11.48 8.06
CA ARG A 387 15.89 11.15 9.04
C ARG A 387 15.26 12.42 9.60
N LEU A 388 13.93 12.47 9.61
CA LEU A 388 13.15 13.54 10.25
C LEU A 388 12.65 13.07 11.61
N ASP A 389 12.92 13.84 12.67
CA ASP A 389 12.33 13.65 13.98
C ASP A 389 10.99 14.41 14.06
N LEU A 390 9.91 13.69 14.38
CA LEU A 390 8.57 14.27 14.53
C LEU A 390 8.38 14.79 15.96
N LYS A 391 8.45 16.10 16.08
CA LYS A 391 8.26 16.82 17.37
C LYS A 391 6.79 16.98 17.74
#